data_94fb800966126e2c1c40c8cb76bc8d1e
#
_entry.id   94fb800966126e2c1c40c8cb76bc8d1e
#
_cell.length_a   1.000
_cell.length_b   1.000
_cell.length_c   1.000
_cell.angle_alpha   90.00
_cell.angle_beta   90.00
_cell.angle_gamma   90.00
#
_symmetry.space_group_name_H-M   'P 1'
#
loop_
_entity.id
_entity.type
_entity.pdbx_description
1 polymer ?
#
loop_
_entity_poly.entity_id
_entity_poly.type
_entity_poly.pdbx_seq_one_letter_code
_entity_poly.pdbx_strand_id
1 'polypeptide(L)'
;VLLGTSGTSGPQKFVGLTQNNLSANCNSIKKYLSTNKNTKCINNLPCSYSYGLSVLNTTLSAGGQYFISEEPSILRKSFWEDMNYFRITDFSGVPSVYQDIQKLNLLESMSSSIKRLTQAGGKLSINIQKYLLNWCQNKTIELFIMYGQTEASARLTYLNLTSEPHKIGSVGRVIPDVKLVQNNVNLAREFELIFKGDNVSLGYFQDRNQLDNAVDINKGILQTGDIAYIDDDDCIFITGRNSRFAKIDGKRLSLDQIENSLKEIYADLAVVSNDQILCILINQEDNCDYKDFKKQTKKVSGLHQSKIKISNGIVPRSSNGKIQYQKILQDYFS
;
A
#
# COMPACT_ATOMS: atom_id res chain seq x y z
N VAL A 1 14.61 -6.02 15.34
CA VAL A 1 14.56 -6.34 13.90
C VAL A 1 14.85 -5.09 13.10
N LEU A 2 15.64 -5.23 12.03
CA LEU A 2 15.86 -4.18 11.04
C LEU A 2 15.18 -4.56 9.73
N LEU A 3 14.33 -3.68 9.24
CA LEU A 3 13.68 -3.86 7.94
C LEU A 3 14.11 -2.74 7.00
N GLY A 4 14.60 -3.11 5.81
CA GLY A 4 14.92 -2.16 4.76
C GLY A 4 13.68 -1.45 4.25
N THR A 5 13.74 -0.13 4.08
CA THR A 5 12.71 0.61 3.35
C THR A 5 13.16 0.80 1.90
N SER A 6 12.21 0.69 0.98
CA SER A 6 12.44 1.00 -0.44
C SER A 6 12.50 2.52 -0.67
N GLY A 7 13.35 3.24 0.11
CA GLY A 7 13.57 4.66 -0.09
C GLY A 7 14.09 4.92 -1.50
N THR A 8 13.50 5.88 -2.19
CA THR A 8 13.75 6.15 -3.62
C THR A 8 15.02 6.97 -3.85
N SER A 9 15.76 7.36 -2.81
CA SER A 9 16.97 8.19 -2.95
C SER A 9 17.82 8.17 -1.68
N GLY A 10 19.10 7.85 -1.84
CA GLY A 10 20.09 7.89 -0.77
C GLY A 10 20.57 6.52 -0.30
N PRO A 11 21.50 6.45 0.66
CA PRO A 11 21.94 5.19 1.25
C PRO A 11 20.77 4.42 1.85
N GLN A 12 20.85 3.10 1.77
CA GLN A 12 19.81 2.21 2.30
C GLN A 12 19.59 2.48 3.79
N LYS A 13 18.36 2.81 4.17
CA LYS A 13 17.97 3.03 5.57
C LYS A 13 17.16 1.84 6.07
N PHE A 14 17.39 1.48 7.30
CA PHE A 14 16.67 0.41 7.99
C PHE A 14 15.78 0.98 9.08
N VAL A 15 14.56 0.51 9.15
CA VAL A 15 13.65 0.80 10.25
C VAL A 15 13.94 -0.14 11.40
N GLY A 16 14.21 0.41 12.59
CA GLY A 16 14.45 -0.36 13.81
C GLY A 16 13.16 -0.67 14.55
N LEU A 17 12.81 -1.94 14.63
CA LEU A 17 11.61 -2.43 15.32
C LEU A 17 12.00 -3.24 16.56
N THR A 18 11.44 -2.90 17.70
CA THR A 18 11.57 -3.64 18.94
C THR A 18 10.63 -4.85 18.96
N GLN A 19 10.84 -5.76 19.90
CA GLN A 19 9.90 -6.84 20.17
C GLN A 19 8.53 -6.28 20.60
N ASN A 20 8.52 -5.20 21.38
CA ASN A 20 7.29 -4.54 21.79
C ASN A 20 6.49 -4.00 20.59
N ASN A 21 7.16 -3.32 19.64
CA ASN A 21 6.50 -2.82 18.45
C ASN A 21 5.83 -3.95 17.65
N LEU A 22 6.55 -5.04 17.41
CA LEU A 22 6.03 -6.21 16.68
C LEU A 22 4.88 -6.88 17.44
N SER A 23 4.99 -7.04 18.76
CA SER A 23 3.96 -7.65 19.61
C SER A 23 2.68 -6.79 19.64
N ALA A 24 2.82 -5.47 19.80
CA ALA A 24 1.70 -4.53 19.78
C ALA A 24 0.94 -4.62 18.46
N ASN A 25 1.65 -4.59 17.33
CA ASN A 25 1.02 -4.72 16.02
C ASN A 25 0.34 -6.08 15.83
N CYS A 26 0.99 -7.19 16.21
CA CYS A 26 0.39 -8.53 16.17
C CYS A 26 -0.90 -8.62 16.99
N ASN A 27 -0.90 -8.08 18.20
CA ASN A 27 -2.08 -8.11 19.08
C ASN A 27 -3.24 -7.31 18.49
N SER A 28 -2.95 -6.15 17.90
CA SER A 28 -3.93 -5.34 17.19
C SER A 28 -4.51 -6.09 15.98
N ILE A 29 -3.65 -6.69 15.13
CA ILE A 29 -4.09 -7.44 13.94
C ILE A 29 -4.96 -8.64 14.35
N LYS A 30 -4.57 -9.39 15.37
CA LYS A 30 -5.38 -10.53 15.87
C LYS A 30 -6.81 -10.11 16.23
N LYS A 31 -6.97 -8.92 16.84
CA LYS A 31 -8.30 -8.42 17.25
C LYS A 31 -9.20 -8.19 16.04
N TYR A 32 -8.79 -7.39 15.06
CA TYR A 32 -9.68 -7.02 13.95
C TYR A 32 -9.81 -8.09 12.86
N LEU A 33 -8.78 -8.95 12.66
CA LEU A 33 -8.89 -10.09 11.76
C LEU A 33 -9.45 -11.34 12.44
N SER A 34 -9.68 -11.34 13.75
CA SER A 34 -10.11 -12.52 14.51
C SER A 34 -9.21 -13.75 14.25
N THR A 35 -7.89 -13.50 14.10
CA THR A 35 -6.90 -14.56 13.83
C THR A 35 -6.79 -15.50 15.02
N ASN A 36 -6.85 -16.81 14.78
CA ASN A 36 -6.88 -17.84 15.82
C ASN A 36 -6.18 -19.14 15.35
N LYS A 37 -6.25 -20.19 16.17
CA LYS A 37 -5.61 -21.50 15.90
C LYS A 37 -6.05 -22.20 14.60
N ASN A 38 -7.18 -21.82 14.04
CA ASN A 38 -7.70 -22.37 12.78
C ASN A 38 -7.23 -21.57 11.54
N THR A 39 -6.55 -20.44 11.75
CA THR A 39 -6.00 -19.62 10.67
C THR A 39 -4.83 -20.33 10.01
N LYS A 40 -4.88 -20.42 8.67
CA LYS A 40 -3.85 -21.06 7.85
C LYS A 40 -3.40 -20.08 6.75
N CYS A 41 -2.16 -19.63 6.84
CA CYS A 41 -1.54 -18.73 5.88
C CYS A 41 -0.41 -19.42 5.10
N ILE A 42 0.00 -18.86 3.96
CA ILE A 42 1.11 -19.33 3.14
C ILE A 42 2.09 -18.18 2.85
N ASN A 43 3.35 -18.50 2.56
CA ASN A 43 4.48 -17.57 2.41
C ASN A 43 4.53 -16.82 1.05
N ASN A 44 3.42 -16.36 0.52
CA ASN A 44 3.41 -15.60 -0.73
C ASN A 44 3.96 -14.16 -0.62
N LEU A 45 4.22 -13.70 0.60
CA LEU A 45 4.91 -12.43 0.88
C LEU A 45 6.21 -12.69 1.64
N PRO A 46 7.35 -12.10 1.22
CA PRO A 46 8.63 -12.33 1.88
C PRO A 46 8.65 -11.78 3.31
N CYS A 47 9.24 -12.52 4.25
CA CYS A 47 9.37 -12.08 5.65
C CYS A 47 10.35 -10.90 5.84
N SER A 48 11.17 -10.58 4.85
CA SER A 48 11.99 -9.36 4.81
C SER A 48 11.17 -8.09 4.55
N TYR A 49 9.91 -8.26 4.16
CA TYR A 49 8.93 -7.19 3.98
C TYR A 49 8.01 -7.13 5.20
N SER A 50 7.79 -5.93 5.75
CA SER A 50 7.00 -5.74 6.97
C SER A 50 5.61 -6.37 6.92
N TYR A 51 4.97 -6.36 5.74
CA TYR A 51 3.67 -7.02 5.57
C TYR A 51 3.78 -8.54 5.72
N GLY A 52 4.70 -9.19 5.01
CA GLY A 52 4.91 -10.63 5.13
C GLY A 52 5.29 -11.05 6.55
N LEU A 53 6.22 -10.30 7.19
CA LEU A 53 6.60 -10.52 8.58
C LEU A 53 5.39 -10.41 9.53
N SER A 54 4.50 -9.44 9.31
CA SER A 54 3.31 -9.29 10.15
C SER A 54 2.32 -10.44 9.99
N VAL A 55 2.17 -10.99 8.78
CA VAL A 55 1.32 -12.19 8.53
C VAL A 55 1.89 -13.39 9.27
N LEU A 56 3.20 -13.66 9.14
CA LEU A 56 3.88 -14.74 9.87
C LEU A 56 3.69 -14.61 11.39
N ASN A 57 4.09 -13.46 11.94
CA ASN A 57 4.05 -13.22 13.39
C ASN A 57 2.63 -13.32 13.95
N THR A 58 1.65 -12.71 13.28
CA THR A 58 0.25 -12.73 13.72
C THR A 58 -0.33 -14.14 13.69
N THR A 59 -0.08 -14.89 12.62
CA THR A 59 -0.56 -16.27 12.48
C THR A 59 0.01 -17.17 13.59
N LEU A 60 1.32 -17.16 13.77
CA LEU A 60 1.98 -18.01 14.77
C LEU A 60 1.61 -17.60 16.21
N SER A 61 1.56 -16.28 16.49
CA SER A 61 1.18 -15.80 17.83
C SER A 61 -0.28 -16.10 18.22
N ALA A 62 -1.13 -16.37 17.23
CA ALA A 62 -2.50 -16.79 17.43
C ALA A 62 -2.68 -18.33 17.53
N GLY A 63 -1.58 -19.11 17.47
CA GLY A 63 -1.60 -20.56 17.42
C GLY A 63 -2.03 -21.12 16.06
N GLY A 64 -2.09 -20.30 15.02
CA GLY A 64 -2.39 -20.69 13.65
C GLY A 64 -1.22 -21.40 12.95
N GLN A 65 -1.41 -21.77 11.70
CA GLN A 65 -0.43 -22.51 10.90
C GLN A 65 0.07 -21.62 9.75
N TYR A 66 1.38 -21.57 9.58
CA TYR A 66 2.01 -20.85 8.48
C TYR A 66 2.79 -21.84 7.61
N PHE A 67 2.37 -22.00 6.36
CA PHE A 67 2.93 -22.96 5.43
C PHE A 67 3.98 -22.30 4.53
N ILE A 68 5.03 -23.07 4.22
CA ILE A 68 6.11 -22.67 3.33
C ILE A 68 5.96 -23.43 2.02
N SER A 69 5.59 -22.72 0.95
CA SER A 69 5.66 -23.22 -0.40
C SER A 69 7.08 -23.04 -0.94
N GLU A 70 7.59 -24.00 -1.68
CA GLU A 70 8.91 -23.91 -2.33
C GLU A 70 8.91 -22.86 -3.46
N GLU A 71 7.79 -22.70 -4.14
CA GLU A 71 7.59 -21.71 -5.20
C GLU A 71 6.48 -20.71 -4.82
N PRO A 72 6.74 -19.73 -3.93
CA PRO A 72 5.71 -18.85 -3.37
C PRO A 72 5.26 -17.76 -4.36
N SER A 73 4.90 -18.15 -5.58
CA SER A 73 4.47 -17.24 -6.64
C SER A 73 3.11 -17.66 -7.21
N ILE A 74 2.19 -16.72 -7.26
CA ILE A 74 0.85 -16.93 -7.87
C ILE A 74 0.91 -17.31 -9.36
N LEU A 75 2.06 -17.12 -10.01
CA LEU A 75 2.28 -17.51 -11.41
C LEU A 75 2.65 -19.00 -11.56
N ARG A 76 2.86 -19.71 -10.47
CA ARG A 76 3.18 -21.13 -10.43
C ARG A 76 1.96 -21.98 -10.09
N LYS A 77 1.75 -23.03 -10.86
CA LYS A 77 0.67 -24.00 -10.61
C LYS A 77 0.82 -24.68 -9.25
N SER A 78 2.06 -25.06 -8.90
CA SER A 78 2.44 -25.67 -7.62
C SER A 78 1.96 -24.84 -6.41
N PHE A 79 2.05 -23.53 -6.50
CA PHE A 79 1.56 -22.64 -5.43
C PHE A 79 0.05 -22.83 -5.14
N TRP A 80 -0.77 -22.93 -6.19
CA TRP A 80 -2.21 -23.14 -6.04
C TRP A 80 -2.54 -24.56 -5.59
N GLU A 81 -1.72 -25.56 -6.00
CA GLU A 81 -1.81 -26.92 -5.49
C GLU A 81 -1.50 -26.96 -3.99
N ASP A 82 -0.45 -26.28 -3.53
CA ASP A 82 -0.12 -26.12 -2.11
C ASP A 82 -1.26 -25.45 -1.33
N MET A 83 -1.81 -24.36 -1.86
CA MET A 83 -2.94 -23.66 -1.23
C MET A 83 -4.15 -24.58 -0.98
N ASN A 84 -4.44 -25.46 -1.95
CA ASN A 84 -5.54 -26.42 -1.83
C ASN A 84 -5.18 -27.58 -0.90
N TYR A 85 -3.97 -28.12 -1.02
CA TYR A 85 -3.50 -29.25 -0.21
C TYR A 85 -3.46 -28.90 1.29
N PHE A 86 -2.90 -27.75 1.64
CA PHE A 86 -2.84 -27.27 3.03
C PHE A 86 -4.16 -26.65 3.50
N ARG A 87 -5.13 -26.48 2.62
CA ARG A 87 -6.42 -25.86 2.93
C ARG A 87 -6.25 -24.48 3.53
N ILE A 88 -5.51 -23.61 2.83
CA ILE A 88 -5.24 -22.22 3.25
C ILE A 88 -6.56 -21.47 3.45
N THR A 89 -6.65 -20.73 4.57
CA THR A 89 -7.86 -19.97 4.94
C THR A 89 -7.73 -18.47 4.71
N ASP A 90 -6.51 -17.94 4.74
CA ASP A 90 -6.23 -16.52 4.65
C ASP A 90 -5.15 -16.25 3.59
N PHE A 91 -5.48 -15.43 2.60
CA PHE A 91 -4.55 -15.03 1.56
C PHE A 91 -4.26 -13.54 1.64
N SER A 92 -2.97 -13.19 1.62
CA SER A 92 -2.48 -11.82 1.74
C SER A 92 -1.85 -11.36 0.43
N GLY A 93 -2.24 -10.21 -0.12
CA GLY A 93 -1.71 -9.71 -1.37
C GLY A 93 -1.39 -8.22 -1.37
N VAL A 94 -0.35 -7.86 -2.12
CA VAL A 94 -0.08 -6.47 -2.52
C VAL A 94 -0.87 -6.13 -3.80
N PRO A 95 -0.99 -4.84 -4.17
CA PRO A 95 -1.77 -4.47 -5.37
C PRO A 95 -1.39 -5.21 -6.64
N SER A 96 -0.09 -5.42 -6.93
CA SER A 96 0.36 -6.15 -8.11
C SER A 96 -0.10 -7.61 -8.13
N VAL A 97 -0.11 -8.28 -6.98
CA VAL A 97 -0.62 -9.65 -6.84
C VAL A 97 -2.10 -9.72 -7.24
N TYR A 98 -2.92 -8.79 -6.77
CA TYR A 98 -4.34 -8.75 -7.13
C TYR A 98 -4.60 -8.29 -8.57
N GLN A 99 -3.72 -7.46 -9.15
CA GLN A 99 -3.74 -7.13 -10.59
C GLN A 99 -3.49 -8.37 -11.43
N ASP A 100 -2.47 -9.15 -11.09
CA ASP A 100 -2.15 -10.40 -11.80
C ASP A 100 -3.25 -11.44 -11.64
N ILE A 101 -3.82 -11.58 -10.43
CA ILE A 101 -4.99 -12.45 -10.19
C ILE A 101 -6.17 -12.06 -11.08
N GLN A 102 -6.46 -10.76 -11.21
CA GLN A 102 -7.52 -10.30 -12.10
C GLN A 102 -7.19 -10.55 -13.57
N LYS A 103 -6.00 -10.14 -14.00
CA LYS A 103 -5.55 -10.26 -15.40
C LYS A 103 -5.54 -11.71 -15.88
N LEU A 104 -5.13 -12.63 -15.03
CA LEU A 104 -5.00 -14.06 -15.33
C LEU A 104 -6.22 -14.88 -14.89
N ASN A 105 -7.24 -14.23 -14.34
CA ASN A 105 -8.47 -14.88 -13.85
C ASN A 105 -8.23 -16.01 -12.84
N LEU A 106 -7.34 -15.78 -11.86
CA LEU A 106 -6.88 -16.81 -10.91
C LEU A 106 -7.74 -16.96 -9.65
N LEU A 107 -8.83 -16.20 -9.48
CA LEU A 107 -9.69 -16.30 -8.29
C LEU A 107 -10.28 -17.70 -8.11
N GLU A 108 -10.63 -18.38 -9.20
CA GLU A 108 -11.19 -19.74 -9.15
C GLU A 108 -10.13 -20.83 -8.83
N SER A 109 -8.83 -20.48 -8.89
CA SER A 109 -7.75 -21.35 -8.44
C SER A 109 -7.55 -21.31 -6.91
N MET A 110 -8.16 -20.34 -6.23
CA MET A 110 -8.05 -20.25 -4.78
C MET A 110 -8.70 -21.44 -4.08
N SER A 111 -8.09 -21.86 -2.98
CA SER A 111 -8.60 -22.94 -2.14
C SER A 111 -10.06 -22.69 -1.73
N SER A 112 -10.90 -23.72 -1.80
CA SER A 112 -12.28 -23.67 -1.32
C SER A 112 -12.39 -23.39 0.20
N SER A 113 -11.28 -23.51 0.93
CA SER A 113 -11.19 -23.20 2.36
C SER A 113 -10.90 -21.73 2.66
N ILE A 114 -10.67 -20.89 1.64
CA ILE A 114 -10.44 -19.44 1.82
C ILE A 114 -11.64 -18.81 2.52
N LYS A 115 -11.33 -18.06 3.58
CA LYS A 115 -12.30 -17.29 4.38
C LYS A 115 -12.02 -15.80 4.30
N ARG A 116 -10.75 -15.43 3.98
CA ARG A 116 -10.32 -14.05 4.03
C ARG A 116 -9.28 -13.73 2.98
N LEU A 117 -9.48 -12.59 2.30
CA LEU A 117 -8.48 -11.91 1.51
C LEU A 117 -8.05 -10.63 2.22
N THR A 118 -6.75 -10.36 2.28
CA THR A 118 -6.22 -9.13 2.84
C THR A 118 -5.33 -8.42 1.84
N GLN A 119 -5.46 -7.10 1.75
CA GLN A 119 -4.68 -6.24 0.86
C GLN A 119 -3.99 -5.14 1.66
N ALA A 120 -2.70 -4.94 1.42
CA ALA A 120 -1.91 -3.83 1.93
C ALA A 120 -0.68 -3.58 1.04
N GLY A 121 0.16 -2.61 1.45
CA GLY A 121 1.46 -2.34 0.81
C GLY A 121 1.41 -1.42 -0.41
N GLY A 122 0.26 -0.89 -0.74
CA GLY A 122 0.03 0.09 -1.80
C GLY A 122 -1.45 0.33 -2.05
N LYS A 123 -1.76 1.36 -2.84
CA LYS A 123 -3.15 1.67 -3.21
C LYS A 123 -3.68 0.66 -4.22
N LEU A 124 -4.74 -0.04 -3.87
CA LEU A 124 -5.47 -0.90 -4.79
C LEU A 124 -6.48 -0.07 -5.60
N SER A 125 -6.50 -0.22 -6.92
CA SER A 125 -7.44 0.52 -7.76
C SER A 125 -8.90 0.17 -7.43
N ILE A 126 -9.80 1.12 -7.61
CA ILE A 126 -11.24 0.96 -7.37
C ILE A 126 -11.80 -0.22 -8.19
N ASN A 127 -11.35 -0.37 -9.44
CA ASN A 127 -11.82 -1.45 -10.32
C ASN A 127 -11.45 -2.83 -9.76
N ILE A 128 -10.24 -2.99 -9.22
CA ILE A 128 -9.82 -4.26 -8.62
C ILE A 128 -10.53 -4.49 -7.29
N GLN A 129 -10.74 -3.43 -6.47
CA GLN A 129 -11.54 -3.56 -5.26
C GLN A 129 -12.96 -4.06 -5.56
N LYS A 130 -13.63 -3.51 -6.59
CA LYS A 130 -14.96 -3.96 -7.04
C LYS A 130 -14.95 -5.41 -7.53
N TYR A 131 -13.93 -5.78 -8.31
CA TYR A 131 -13.76 -7.15 -8.81
C TYR A 131 -13.63 -8.16 -7.65
N LEU A 132 -12.73 -7.90 -6.71
CA LEU A 132 -12.53 -8.75 -5.54
C LEU A 132 -13.76 -8.78 -4.63
N LEU A 133 -14.38 -7.63 -4.39
CA LEU A 133 -15.57 -7.51 -3.55
C LEU A 133 -16.72 -8.36 -4.07
N ASN A 134 -17.01 -8.27 -5.37
CA ASN A 134 -18.06 -9.08 -6.01
C ASN A 134 -17.80 -10.59 -5.85
N TRP A 135 -16.56 -11.03 -6.07
CA TRP A 135 -16.21 -12.45 -5.89
C TRP A 135 -16.32 -12.87 -4.43
N CYS A 136 -15.85 -12.06 -3.49
CA CYS A 136 -15.91 -12.36 -2.05
C CYS A 136 -17.34 -12.44 -1.53
N GLN A 137 -18.22 -11.51 -1.93
CA GLN A 137 -19.64 -11.51 -1.53
C GLN A 137 -20.37 -12.75 -2.01
N ASN A 138 -20.13 -13.20 -3.23
CA ASN A 138 -20.75 -14.41 -3.78
C ASN A 138 -20.31 -15.71 -3.06
N LYS A 139 -19.15 -15.69 -2.36
CA LYS A 139 -18.58 -16.85 -1.68
C LYS A 139 -18.55 -16.72 -0.14
N THR A 140 -19.12 -15.66 0.40
CA THR A 140 -19.11 -15.36 1.86
C THR A 140 -17.66 -15.28 2.41
N ILE A 141 -16.76 -14.62 1.66
CA ILE A 141 -15.36 -14.42 2.00
C ILE A 141 -15.18 -12.97 2.46
N GLU A 142 -14.43 -12.74 3.53
CA GLU A 142 -14.09 -11.39 3.96
C GLU A 142 -12.99 -10.77 3.10
N LEU A 143 -13.15 -9.50 2.73
CA LEU A 143 -12.12 -8.72 2.05
C LEU A 143 -11.70 -7.54 2.92
N PHE A 144 -10.43 -7.56 3.37
CA PHE A 144 -9.86 -6.47 4.14
C PHE A 144 -8.92 -5.61 3.30
N ILE A 145 -9.18 -4.31 3.28
CA ILE A 145 -8.26 -3.28 2.78
C ILE A 145 -7.56 -2.68 3.98
N MET A 146 -6.22 -2.64 3.94
CA MET A 146 -5.41 -2.20 5.07
C MET A 146 -4.34 -1.20 4.61
N TYR A 147 -4.03 -0.25 5.49
CA TYR A 147 -2.95 0.70 5.28
C TYR A 147 -1.95 0.63 6.42
N GLY A 148 -0.69 0.91 6.09
CA GLY A 148 0.39 1.04 7.05
C GLY A 148 1.73 1.22 6.39
N GLN A 149 2.73 1.37 7.22
CA GLN A 149 4.13 1.61 6.83
C GLN A 149 5.05 0.71 7.66
N THR A 150 6.26 0.45 7.16
CA THR A 150 7.28 -0.32 7.89
C THR A 150 7.58 0.32 9.25
N GLU A 151 7.56 1.64 9.31
CA GLU A 151 7.77 2.47 10.49
C GLU A 151 6.71 2.28 11.59
N ALA A 152 5.59 1.61 11.27
CA ALA A 152 4.54 1.24 12.22
C ALA A 152 4.35 -0.28 12.32
N SER A 153 5.41 -1.07 12.14
CA SER A 153 5.38 -2.54 12.22
C SER A 153 4.36 -3.19 11.29
N ALA A 154 3.97 -2.47 10.24
CA ALA A 154 3.16 -2.81 9.08
C ALA A 154 1.71 -2.29 9.04
N ARG A 155 1.00 -2.06 10.15
CA ARG A 155 -0.43 -1.70 10.10
C ARG A 155 -0.77 -0.47 10.93
N LEU A 156 -1.65 0.37 10.34
CA LEU A 156 -2.21 1.57 10.96
C LEU A 156 -3.74 1.63 10.85
N THR A 157 -4.31 1.15 9.72
CA THR A 157 -5.76 1.13 9.52
C THR A 157 -6.24 -0.16 8.85
N TYR A 158 -7.53 -0.44 8.95
CA TYR A 158 -8.20 -1.55 8.30
C TYR A 158 -9.64 -1.22 7.94
N LEU A 159 -10.14 -1.85 6.89
CA LEU A 159 -11.54 -1.84 6.45
C LEU A 159 -11.95 -3.26 6.08
N ASN A 160 -13.02 -3.78 6.67
CA ASN A 160 -13.69 -4.96 6.11
C ASN A 160 -14.61 -4.49 4.97
N LEU A 161 -14.11 -4.50 3.75
CA LEU A 161 -14.84 -3.98 2.60
C LEU A 161 -16.08 -4.82 2.26
N THR A 162 -16.09 -6.09 2.61
CA THR A 162 -17.27 -6.96 2.41
C THR A 162 -18.43 -6.54 3.29
N SER A 163 -18.15 -6.09 4.52
CA SER A 163 -19.17 -5.59 5.46
C SER A 163 -19.59 -4.14 5.15
N GLU A 164 -18.69 -3.34 4.58
CA GLU A 164 -18.93 -1.91 4.30
C GLU A 164 -18.63 -1.57 2.82
N PRO A 165 -19.38 -2.15 1.85
CA PRO A 165 -19.09 -2.00 0.43
C PRO A 165 -19.20 -0.55 -0.08
N HIS A 166 -19.93 0.31 0.60
CA HIS A 166 -20.06 1.73 0.30
C HIS A 166 -18.80 2.55 0.64
N LYS A 167 -17.85 1.97 1.43
CA LYS A 167 -16.57 2.60 1.79
C LYS A 167 -15.43 2.26 0.81
N ILE A 168 -15.74 1.79 -0.38
CA ILE A 168 -14.76 1.49 -1.42
C ILE A 168 -13.84 2.69 -1.68
N GLY A 169 -12.54 2.46 -1.75
CA GLY A 169 -11.52 3.52 -1.87
C GLY A 169 -10.96 4.04 -0.55
N SER A 170 -11.63 3.77 0.59
CA SER A 170 -11.10 4.04 1.91
C SER A 170 -10.04 3.01 2.32
N VAL A 171 -9.15 3.40 3.22
CA VAL A 171 -8.24 2.51 3.97
C VAL A 171 -8.79 2.13 5.34
N GLY A 172 -10.04 2.53 5.63
CA GLY A 172 -10.76 2.20 6.85
C GLY A 172 -10.42 3.04 8.06
N ARG A 173 -10.63 2.44 9.23
CA ARG A 173 -10.45 3.06 10.54
C ARG A 173 -9.13 2.64 11.18
N VAL A 174 -8.70 3.39 12.17
CA VAL A 174 -7.49 3.10 12.96
C VAL A 174 -7.59 1.72 13.62
N ILE A 175 -6.49 0.97 13.59
CA ILE A 175 -6.42 -0.34 14.25
C ILE A 175 -6.53 -0.19 15.78
N PRO A 176 -6.99 -1.25 16.49
CA PRO A 176 -7.00 -1.26 17.96
C PRO A 176 -5.64 -0.87 18.56
N ASP A 177 -5.69 -0.21 19.71
CA ASP A 177 -4.53 0.22 20.51
C ASP A 177 -3.60 1.27 19.83
N VAL A 178 -4.02 1.83 18.69
CA VAL A 178 -3.36 2.95 18.00
C VAL A 178 -4.31 4.14 17.98
N LYS A 179 -3.77 5.35 18.06
CA LYS A 179 -4.54 6.59 18.03
C LYS A 179 -4.10 7.46 16.85
N LEU A 180 -5.06 8.07 16.18
CA LEU A 180 -4.80 9.18 15.27
C LEU A 180 -4.62 10.46 16.11
N VAL A 181 -3.50 11.15 15.91
CA VAL A 181 -3.21 12.42 16.58
C VAL A 181 -3.77 13.54 15.72
N GLN A 182 -4.83 14.18 16.19
CA GLN A 182 -5.44 15.31 15.50
C GLN A 182 -5.19 16.59 16.30
N ASN A 183 -4.58 17.58 15.68
CA ASN A 183 -4.52 18.93 16.22
C ASN A 183 -5.66 19.75 15.59
N ASN A 184 -6.80 19.89 16.28
CA ASN A 184 -7.93 20.79 15.95
C ASN A 184 -8.26 20.88 14.45
N VAL A 185 -8.43 19.74 13.79
CA VAL A 185 -8.69 19.70 12.36
C VAL A 185 -10.20 19.72 12.11
N ASN A 186 -10.63 20.66 11.29
CA ASN A 186 -11.94 20.57 10.64
C ASN A 186 -11.94 19.32 9.76
N LEU A 187 -12.67 18.27 10.13
CA LEU A 187 -12.70 16.95 9.48
C LEU A 187 -13.00 17.02 7.97
N ALA A 188 -13.60 18.13 7.51
CA ALA A 188 -13.85 18.38 6.08
C ALA A 188 -12.61 18.82 5.28
N ARG A 189 -11.43 18.96 5.90
CA ARG A 189 -10.19 19.36 5.22
C ARG A 189 -9.17 18.23 5.23
N GLU A 190 -8.36 18.19 4.18
CA GLU A 190 -7.20 17.28 4.10
C GLU A 190 -6.14 17.67 5.13
N PHE A 191 -5.57 16.66 5.80
CA PHE A 191 -4.50 16.84 6.78
C PHE A 191 -3.50 15.68 6.71
N GLU A 192 -2.31 15.87 7.26
CA GLU A 192 -1.32 14.80 7.36
C GLU A 192 -1.73 13.79 8.43
N LEU A 193 -1.66 12.51 8.10
CA LEU A 193 -1.90 11.43 9.04
C LEU A 193 -0.73 11.30 10.02
N ILE A 194 -1.01 11.48 11.31
CA ILE A 194 -0.07 11.28 12.40
C ILE A 194 -0.66 10.27 13.36
N PHE A 195 0.08 9.19 13.62
CA PHE A 195 -0.37 8.13 14.51
C PHE A 195 0.49 8.05 15.76
N LYS A 196 -0.13 7.60 16.86
CA LYS A 196 0.53 7.30 18.12
C LYS A 196 0.18 5.89 18.55
N GLY A 197 1.20 5.08 18.86
CA GLY A 197 1.02 3.71 19.32
C GLY A 197 2.33 2.99 19.60
N ASP A 198 2.25 1.91 20.35
CA ASP A 198 3.40 1.07 20.69
C ASP A 198 3.95 0.28 19.49
N ASN A 199 3.23 0.25 18.37
CA ASN A 199 3.66 -0.35 17.12
C ASN A 199 4.62 0.54 16.32
N VAL A 200 4.84 1.79 16.72
CA VAL A 200 5.74 2.74 16.04
C VAL A 200 7.20 2.40 16.34
N SER A 201 8.03 2.41 15.30
CA SER A 201 9.45 2.07 15.34
C SER A 201 10.28 3.06 16.15
N LEU A 202 11.48 2.67 16.52
CA LEU A 202 12.47 3.55 17.15
C LEU A 202 12.95 4.69 16.22
N GLY A 203 12.92 4.47 14.92
CA GLY A 203 13.44 5.36 13.89
C GLY A 203 14.25 4.63 12.83
N TYR A 204 15.09 5.40 12.10
CA TYR A 204 15.93 4.86 11.03
C TYR A 204 17.37 4.67 11.50
N PHE A 205 17.99 3.59 11.00
CA PHE A 205 19.36 3.22 11.25
C PHE A 205 20.09 3.03 9.91
N GLN A 206 21.36 3.44 9.85
CA GLN A 206 22.21 3.27 8.66
C GLN A 206 23.22 2.14 8.85
N ASP A 207 23.65 1.91 10.08
CA ASP A 207 24.62 0.90 10.44
C ASP A 207 24.33 0.26 11.81
N ARG A 208 25.13 -0.77 12.16
CA ARG A 208 25.01 -1.51 13.41
C ARG A 208 25.39 -0.69 14.65
N ASN A 209 26.34 0.24 14.52
CA ASN A 209 26.82 1.03 15.67
C ASN A 209 25.72 1.95 16.20
N GLN A 210 24.84 2.43 15.31
CA GLN A 210 23.66 3.22 15.69
C GLN A 210 22.65 2.38 16.49
N LEU A 211 22.61 1.06 16.29
CA LEU A 211 21.73 0.13 16.99
C LEU A 211 22.16 -0.09 18.44
N ASP A 212 23.46 -0.22 18.68
CA ASP A 212 24.00 -0.47 20.01
C ASP A 212 23.74 0.72 20.98
N ASN A 213 23.51 1.91 20.40
CA ASN A 213 23.14 3.14 21.10
C ASN A 213 21.71 3.63 20.72
N ALA A 214 20.82 2.70 20.37
CA ALA A 214 19.50 3.04 19.86
C ALA A 214 18.67 3.82 20.89
N VAL A 215 18.28 5.03 20.51
CA VAL A 215 17.33 5.87 21.23
C VAL A 215 16.01 5.86 20.44
N ASP A 216 14.89 5.80 21.15
CA ASP A 216 13.59 5.98 20.54
C ASP A 216 13.40 7.44 20.11
N ILE A 217 13.67 7.71 18.82
CA ILE A 217 13.54 9.04 18.22
C ILE A 217 12.07 9.39 18.03
N ASN A 218 11.26 8.40 17.66
CA ASN A 218 9.85 8.59 17.33
C ASN A 218 8.95 8.73 18.58
N LYS A 219 9.38 8.21 19.73
CA LYS A 219 8.61 8.27 21.00
C LYS A 219 7.16 7.82 20.82
N GLY A 220 6.97 6.78 20.02
CA GLY A 220 5.66 6.23 19.71
C GLY A 220 4.79 7.09 18.79
N ILE A 221 5.32 8.16 18.16
CA ILE A 221 4.58 9.04 17.25
C ILE A 221 5.16 8.90 15.84
N LEU A 222 4.30 8.63 14.86
CA LEU A 222 4.66 8.51 13.46
C LEU A 222 3.97 9.59 12.63
N GLN A 223 4.75 10.48 12.04
CA GLN A 223 4.33 11.36 10.94
C GLN A 223 4.49 10.56 9.64
N THR A 224 3.37 10.23 9.01
CA THR A 224 3.39 9.30 7.85
C THR A 224 3.82 9.96 6.56
N GLY A 225 3.71 11.28 6.46
CA GLY A 225 3.84 12.03 5.21
C GLY A 225 2.66 11.83 4.26
N ASP A 226 1.66 11.03 4.63
CA ASP A 226 0.46 10.79 3.81
C ASP A 226 -0.64 11.79 4.19
N ILE A 227 -1.31 12.37 3.18
CA ILE A 227 -2.42 13.32 3.32
C ILE A 227 -3.73 12.56 3.12
N ALA A 228 -4.70 12.86 3.97
CA ALA A 228 -6.00 12.21 3.95
C ALA A 228 -7.11 13.14 4.44
N TYR A 229 -8.35 12.74 4.19
CA TYR A 229 -9.53 13.22 4.91
C TYR A 229 -10.22 12.05 5.61
N ILE A 230 -11.09 12.36 6.54
CA ILE A 230 -11.91 11.38 7.28
C ILE A 230 -13.37 11.72 7.01
N ASP A 231 -14.18 10.71 6.74
CA ASP A 231 -15.61 10.87 6.60
C ASP A 231 -16.36 10.79 7.94
N ASP A 232 -17.68 10.98 7.91
CA ASP A 232 -18.53 11.00 9.11
C ASP A 232 -18.59 9.65 9.86
N ASP A 233 -18.12 8.56 9.23
CA ASP A 233 -18.05 7.22 9.83
C ASP A 233 -16.62 6.86 10.29
N ASP A 234 -15.75 7.84 10.47
CA ASP A 234 -14.34 7.69 10.86
C ASP A 234 -13.48 6.92 9.84
N CYS A 235 -13.93 6.77 8.61
CA CYS A 235 -13.17 6.12 7.56
C CYS A 235 -12.17 7.08 6.88
N ILE A 236 -10.92 6.65 6.78
CA ILE A 236 -9.81 7.43 6.25
C ILE A 236 -9.68 7.21 4.75
N PHE A 237 -9.58 8.31 3.99
CA PHE A 237 -9.34 8.32 2.54
C PHE A 237 -8.04 9.04 2.24
N ILE A 238 -7.02 8.29 1.77
CA ILE A 238 -5.72 8.86 1.42
C ILE A 238 -5.81 9.54 0.06
N THR A 239 -5.44 10.82 0.02
CA THR A 239 -5.51 11.67 -1.18
C THR A 239 -4.14 11.91 -1.82
N GLY A 240 -3.05 11.75 -1.08
CA GLY A 240 -1.70 11.91 -1.60
C GLY A 240 -0.62 11.87 -0.53
N ARG A 241 0.60 12.28 -0.91
CA ARG A 241 1.75 12.40 0.01
C ARG A 241 2.29 13.81 0.04
N ASN A 242 2.77 14.27 1.18
CA ASN A 242 3.44 15.58 1.30
C ASN A 242 4.58 15.75 0.29
N SER A 243 5.38 14.71 0.07
CA SER A 243 6.46 14.69 -0.91
C SER A 243 6.01 14.63 -2.37
N ARG A 244 4.73 14.47 -2.63
CA ARG A 244 4.12 14.34 -3.95
C ARG A 244 3.20 15.51 -4.30
N PHE A 245 3.43 16.68 -3.67
CA PHE A 245 2.84 17.94 -4.09
C PHE A 245 3.86 18.75 -4.89
N ALA A 246 3.41 19.36 -5.97
CA ALA A 246 4.15 20.32 -6.77
C ALA A 246 3.43 21.67 -6.77
N LYS A 247 4.19 22.74 -6.89
CA LYS A 247 3.63 24.09 -7.04
C LYS A 247 3.98 24.63 -8.44
N ILE A 248 3.03 24.55 -9.36
CA ILE A 248 3.18 25.00 -10.75
C ILE A 248 2.23 26.18 -11.00
N ASP A 249 2.76 27.29 -11.49
CA ASP A 249 2.00 28.55 -11.74
C ASP A 249 1.15 28.98 -10.53
N GLY A 250 1.71 28.85 -9.33
CA GLY A 250 1.04 29.22 -8.07
C GLY A 250 -0.02 28.20 -7.58
N LYS A 251 -0.35 27.18 -8.36
CA LYS A 251 -1.28 26.12 -7.97
C LYS A 251 -0.57 25.00 -7.24
N ARG A 252 -1.08 24.60 -6.09
CA ARG A 252 -0.65 23.37 -5.39
C ARG A 252 -1.35 22.18 -6.00
N LEU A 253 -0.59 21.24 -6.58
CA LEU A 253 -1.09 20.06 -7.28
C LEU A 253 -0.66 18.80 -6.55
N SER A 254 -1.60 17.88 -6.31
CA SER A 254 -1.29 16.53 -5.87
C SER A 254 -0.93 15.67 -7.08
N LEU A 255 0.34 15.30 -7.21
CA LEU A 255 0.80 14.44 -8.31
C LEU A 255 0.16 13.06 -8.23
N ASP A 256 -0.12 12.57 -7.01
CA ASP A 256 -0.80 11.29 -6.80
C ASP A 256 -2.26 11.31 -7.27
N GLN A 257 -2.99 12.41 -7.04
CA GLN A 257 -4.37 12.56 -7.53
C GLN A 257 -4.40 12.59 -9.06
N ILE A 258 -3.49 13.36 -9.69
CA ILE A 258 -3.38 13.45 -11.15
C ILE A 258 -3.02 12.07 -11.72
N GLU A 259 -2.02 11.39 -11.14
CA GLU A 259 -1.60 10.05 -11.57
C GLU A 259 -2.73 9.03 -11.47
N ASN A 260 -3.45 9.00 -10.35
CA ASN A 260 -4.57 8.08 -10.16
C ASN A 260 -5.72 8.34 -11.15
N SER A 261 -6.08 9.62 -11.39
CA SER A 261 -7.13 9.97 -12.34
C SER A 261 -6.77 9.60 -13.78
N LEU A 262 -5.49 9.74 -14.14
CA LEU A 262 -5.03 9.33 -15.47
C LEU A 262 -4.95 7.81 -15.62
N LYS A 263 -4.59 7.08 -14.54
CA LYS A 263 -4.58 5.61 -14.52
C LYS A 263 -5.95 4.95 -14.65
N GLU A 264 -7.02 5.67 -14.41
CA GLU A 264 -8.38 5.16 -14.68
C GLU A 264 -8.66 5.04 -16.19
N ILE A 265 -7.91 5.81 -17.01
CA ILE A 265 -8.09 5.88 -18.47
C ILE A 265 -6.94 5.15 -19.17
N TYR A 266 -5.73 5.24 -18.64
CA TYR A 266 -4.49 4.74 -19.25
C TYR A 266 -3.76 3.82 -18.26
N ALA A 267 -3.32 2.64 -18.71
CA ALA A 267 -2.98 1.54 -17.81
C ALA A 267 -1.70 1.77 -16.97
N ASP A 268 -0.58 2.15 -17.57
CA ASP A 268 0.70 2.26 -16.84
C ASP A 268 1.42 3.58 -17.13
N LEU A 269 1.37 4.47 -16.15
CA LEU A 269 2.02 5.78 -16.22
C LEU A 269 2.54 6.22 -14.85
N ALA A 270 3.42 7.23 -14.86
CA ALA A 270 3.90 7.89 -13.67
C ALA A 270 3.91 9.42 -13.88
N VAL A 271 3.51 10.16 -12.85
CA VAL A 271 3.46 11.62 -12.86
C VAL A 271 4.53 12.17 -11.94
N VAL A 272 5.36 13.07 -12.43
CA VAL A 272 6.42 13.76 -11.67
C VAL A 272 6.40 15.25 -11.99
N SER A 273 7.16 16.05 -11.25
CA SER A 273 7.29 17.49 -11.50
C SER A 273 8.67 17.97 -11.09
N ASN A 274 9.17 18.99 -11.77
CA ASN A 274 10.33 19.78 -11.36
C ASN A 274 9.93 21.16 -10.82
N ASP A 275 8.69 21.31 -10.32
CA ASP A 275 8.08 22.55 -9.82
C ASP A 275 7.83 23.66 -10.88
N GLN A 276 8.25 23.46 -12.12
CA GLN A 276 7.97 24.36 -13.25
C GLN A 276 6.96 23.78 -14.23
N ILE A 277 7.04 22.44 -14.43
CA ILE A 277 6.20 21.71 -15.35
C ILE A 277 5.75 20.38 -14.74
N LEU A 278 4.61 19.90 -15.18
CA LEU A 278 4.10 18.55 -14.93
C LEU A 278 4.68 17.61 -15.98
N CYS A 279 5.34 16.55 -15.52
CA CYS A 279 6.00 15.57 -16.38
C CYS A 279 5.29 14.21 -16.24
N ILE A 280 4.97 13.57 -17.35
CA ILE A 280 4.27 12.28 -17.34
C ILE A 280 5.04 11.29 -18.21
N LEU A 281 5.42 10.18 -17.62
CA LEU A 281 6.00 9.04 -18.31
C LEU A 281 4.89 8.00 -18.55
N ILE A 282 4.68 7.62 -19.81
CA ILE A 282 3.70 6.60 -20.21
C ILE A 282 4.46 5.38 -20.75
N ASN A 283 3.99 4.18 -20.43
CA ASN A 283 4.57 2.95 -21.00
C ASN A 283 4.31 2.87 -22.52
N GLN A 284 5.33 2.49 -23.28
CA GLN A 284 5.28 2.43 -24.77
C GLN A 284 4.23 1.47 -25.34
N GLU A 285 3.76 0.50 -24.58
CA GLU A 285 2.78 -0.50 -25.03
C GLU A 285 1.32 0.04 -25.10
N ASP A 286 1.06 1.20 -24.52
CA ASP A 286 -0.26 1.81 -24.59
C ASP A 286 -0.41 2.57 -25.92
N ASN A 287 -1.27 2.08 -26.82
CA ASN A 287 -1.73 2.79 -28.04
C ASN A 287 -2.51 4.06 -27.62
N CYS A 288 -1.78 5.05 -27.12
CA CYS A 288 -2.36 6.28 -26.59
C CYS A 288 -2.43 7.36 -27.68
N ASP A 289 -3.61 7.92 -27.93
CA ASP A 289 -3.72 9.18 -28.67
C ASP A 289 -3.17 10.31 -27.78
N TYR A 290 -1.96 10.75 -28.11
CA TYR A 290 -1.26 11.84 -27.40
C TYR A 290 -2.06 13.15 -27.30
N LYS A 291 -2.90 13.45 -28.28
CA LYS A 291 -3.72 14.67 -28.25
C LYS A 291 -4.83 14.53 -27.22
N ASP A 292 -5.49 13.39 -27.19
CA ASP A 292 -6.52 13.13 -26.17
C ASP A 292 -5.90 13.03 -24.77
N PHE A 293 -4.81 12.33 -24.62
CA PHE A 293 -4.08 12.23 -23.35
C PHE A 293 -3.71 13.62 -22.80
N LYS A 294 -3.16 14.48 -23.62
CA LYS A 294 -2.80 15.85 -23.23
C LYS A 294 -4.01 16.69 -22.85
N LYS A 295 -5.14 16.47 -23.51
CA LYS A 295 -6.43 17.10 -23.21
C LYS A 295 -6.98 16.63 -21.85
N GLN A 296 -6.94 15.31 -21.57
CA GLN A 296 -7.35 14.75 -20.28
C GLN A 296 -6.44 15.24 -19.15
N THR A 297 -5.13 15.24 -19.36
CA THR A 297 -4.16 15.77 -18.39
C THR A 297 -4.44 17.24 -18.05
N LYS A 298 -4.75 18.07 -19.05
CA LYS A 298 -5.17 19.46 -18.83
C LYS A 298 -6.43 19.55 -17.98
N LYS A 299 -7.42 18.70 -18.25
CA LYS A 299 -8.69 18.68 -17.51
C LYS A 299 -8.46 18.31 -16.04
N VAL A 300 -7.64 17.28 -15.78
CA VAL A 300 -7.36 16.78 -14.42
C VAL A 300 -6.45 17.73 -13.63
N SER A 301 -5.40 18.27 -14.26
CA SER A 301 -4.42 19.14 -13.58
C SER A 301 -4.84 20.62 -13.52
N GLY A 302 -5.72 21.06 -14.42
CA GLY A 302 -6.05 22.47 -14.59
C GLY A 302 -4.90 23.34 -15.10
N LEU A 303 -3.81 22.74 -15.60
CA LEU A 303 -2.64 23.44 -16.13
C LEU A 303 -2.80 23.79 -17.60
N HIS A 304 -2.09 24.85 -18.03
CA HIS A 304 -1.95 25.13 -19.45
C HIS A 304 -1.07 24.07 -20.15
N GLN A 305 -1.31 23.80 -21.43
CA GLN A 305 -0.61 22.74 -22.18
C GLN A 305 0.92 22.93 -22.22
N SER A 306 1.43 24.17 -22.18
CA SER A 306 2.86 24.47 -22.14
C SER A 306 3.56 24.00 -20.84
N LYS A 307 2.77 23.74 -19.82
CA LYS A 307 3.25 23.25 -18.51
C LYS A 307 3.14 21.73 -18.36
N ILE A 308 2.84 21.01 -19.44
CA ILE A 308 2.70 19.55 -19.46
C ILE A 308 3.66 18.95 -20.47
N LYS A 309 4.62 18.15 -19.98
CA LYS A 309 5.57 17.38 -20.79
C LYS A 309 5.23 15.90 -20.67
N ILE A 310 5.13 15.22 -21.81
CA ILE A 310 4.83 13.78 -21.86
C ILE A 310 6.01 13.10 -22.54
N SER A 311 6.45 11.98 -21.99
CA SER A 311 7.50 11.13 -22.54
C SER A 311 7.03 9.67 -22.57
N ASN A 312 7.53 8.92 -23.54
CA ASN A 312 7.33 7.48 -23.63
C ASN A 312 8.51 6.73 -23.05
N GLY A 313 8.25 5.68 -22.29
CA GLY A 313 9.30 4.83 -21.74
C GLY A 313 8.73 3.84 -20.73
N ILE A 314 9.60 2.95 -20.27
CA ILE A 314 9.24 1.98 -19.23
C ILE A 314 9.22 2.70 -17.88
N VAL A 315 8.09 2.60 -17.15
CA VAL A 315 7.97 3.14 -15.80
C VAL A 315 8.88 2.33 -14.84
N PRO A 316 9.99 2.92 -14.34
CA PRO A 316 10.93 2.19 -13.49
C PRO A 316 10.32 1.87 -12.15
N ARG A 317 10.47 0.60 -11.73
CA ARG A 317 9.95 0.08 -10.46
C ARG A 317 11.06 -0.57 -9.64
N SER A 318 10.91 -0.54 -8.32
CA SER A 318 11.75 -1.30 -7.40
C SER A 318 11.36 -2.79 -7.43
N SER A 319 12.18 -3.65 -6.80
CA SER A 319 11.88 -5.08 -6.62
C SER A 319 10.52 -5.35 -5.97
N ASN A 320 9.98 -4.39 -5.22
CA ASN A 320 8.67 -4.47 -4.55
C ASN A 320 7.54 -3.89 -5.42
N GLY A 321 7.78 -3.58 -6.71
CA GLY A 321 6.80 -3.03 -7.64
C GLY A 321 6.50 -1.53 -7.48
N LYS A 322 7.17 -0.81 -6.57
CA LYS A 322 6.95 0.63 -6.35
C LYS A 322 7.63 1.48 -7.41
N ILE A 323 6.94 2.52 -7.91
CA ILE A 323 7.47 3.45 -8.90
C ILE A 323 8.64 4.25 -8.32
N GLN A 324 9.73 4.37 -9.10
CA GLN A 324 10.94 5.13 -8.76
C GLN A 324 10.87 6.55 -9.35
N TYR A 325 10.08 7.43 -8.76
CA TYR A 325 9.78 8.77 -9.28
C TYR A 325 11.01 9.67 -9.53
N GLN A 326 12.02 9.62 -8.67
CA GLN A 326 13.23 10.41 -8.85
C GLN A 326 14.04 9.96 -10.07
N LYS A 327 14.10 8.63 -10.29
CA LYS A 327 14.74 8.07 -11.47
C LYS A 327 14.04 8.53 -12.74
N ILE A 328 12.71 8.63 -12.73
CA ILE A 328 11.94 9.16 -13.86
C ILE A 328 12.32 10.60 -14.18
N LEU A 329 12.44 11.45 -13.16
CA LEU A 329 12.87 12.84 -13.37
C LEU A 329 14.27 12.91 -13.99
N GLN A 330 15.21 12.11 -13.48
CA GLN A 330 16.59 12.09 -13.95
C GLN A 330 16.71 11.56 -15.38
N ASP A 331 16.06 10.44 -15.69
CA ASP A 331 16.27 9.72 -16.95
C ASP A 331 15.46 10.30 -18.14
N TYR A 332 14.31 10.92 -17.86
CA TYR A 332 13.37 11.33 -18.91
C TYR A 332 13.07 12.83 -18.96
N PHE A 333 13.38 13.59 -17.89
CA PHE A 333 12.94 14.99 -17.79
C PHE A 333 14.00 15.94 -17.23
N SER A 334 15.25 15.48 -17.07
CA SER A 334 16.40 16.34 -16.75
C SER A 334 16.76 17.30 -17.89
#